data_08828293cde7e538482d58783ae1f4ed
#
_entry.id   08828293cde7e538482d58783ae1f4ed
#
_cell.length_a   1.000
_cell.length_b   1.000
_cell.length_c   1.000
_cell.angle_alpha   90.00
_cell.angle_beta   90.00
_cell.angle_gamma   90.00
#
_symmetry.space_group_name_H-M   'P 1'
#
loop_
_entity.id
_entity.type
_entity.pdbx_description
1 polymer ?
#
loop_
_entity_poly.entity_id
_entity_poly.type
_entity_poly.pdbx_seq_one_letter_code
_entity_poly.pdbx_strand_id
1 'polypeptide(L)'
;PSFDDIRNGLQRLVLTHESMLDRGNRLAVIAIHIDALKESIPNNNDYRLSMEKLQVSREIHRFAHFLDAACIEQPPSGYFLFTTPALIENATNHYHHFSLLSNVAETTAFTLSIGIGYGETAAEAKYNALQGMEHSSASGGNRAYIIGKELFSRVPMSKNGQASQEKKE
;
A
#
# COMPACT_ATOMS: atom_id res chain seq x y z
N PRO A 1 -0.84 -16.66 -1.53
CA PRO A 1 0.00 -17.03 -0.38
C PRO A 1 -0.60 -18.16 0.41
N SER A 2 0.26 -19.05 0.86
CA SER A 2 -0.18 -20.16 1.69
C SER A 2 -0.58 -19.64 3.09
N PHE A 3 -1.41 -20.43 3.79
CA PHE A 3 -1.74 -20.16 5.19
C PHE A 3 -0.49 -20.06 6.07
N ASP A 4 0.53 -20.88 5.78
CA ASP A 4 1.79 -20.87 6.52
C ASP A 4 2.58 -19.59 6.28
N ASP A 5 2.56 -19.01 5.10
CA ASP A 5 3.22 -17.74 4.80
C ASP A 5 2.59 -16.59 5.58
N ILE A 6 1.26 -16.56 5.65
CA ILE A 6 0.52 -15.56 6.44
C ILE A 6 0.85 -15.72 7.92
N ARG A 7 0.80 -16.95 8.44
CA ARG A 7 1.10 -17.24 9.84
C ARG A 7 2.53 -16.84 10.20
N ASN A 8 3.51 -17.19 9.39
CA ASN A 8 4.91 -16.84 9.62
C ASN A 8 5.13 -15.33 9.56
N GLY A 9 4.48 -14.63 8.64
CA GLY A 9 4.53 -13.18 8.56
C GLY A 9 3.93 -12.52 9.80
N LEU A 10 2.79 -13.01 10.28
CA LEU A 10 2.14 -12.51 11.50
C LEU A 10 2.98 -12.82 12.75
N GLN A 11 3.61 -13.99 12.84
CA GLN A 11 4.51 -14.32 13.93
C GLN A 11 5.72 -13.39 13.96
N ARG A 12 6.34 -13.11 12.82
CA ARG A 12 7.44 -12.13 12.72
C ARG A 12 6.99 -10.75 13.15
N LEU A 13 5.80 -10.33 12.76
CA LEU A 13 5.23 -9.05 13.13
C LEU A 13 5.01 -8.96 14.66
N VAL A 14 4.49 -10.01 15.28
CA VAL A 14 4.29 -10.09 16.74
C VAL A 14 5.63 -9.98 17.47
N LEU A 15 6.63 -10.75 17.07
CA LEU A 15 7.97 -10.70 17.67
C LEU A 15 8.61 -9.33 17.52
N THR A 16 8.47 -8.71 16.36
CA THR A 16 8.96 -7.36 16.09
C THR A 16 8.24 -6.35 16.97
N HIS A 17 6.92 -6.49 17.13
CA HIS A 17 6.12 -5.62 17.99
C HIS A 17 6.56 -5.72 19.45
N GLU A 18 6.73 -6.93 19.99
CA GLU A 18 7.23 -7.15 21.34
C GLU A 18 8.59 -6.51 21.56
N SER A 19 9.51 -6.65 20.60
CA SER A 19 10.81 -5.99 20.64
C SER A 19 10.72 -4.47 20.58
N MET A 20 9.78 -3.94 19.83
CA MET A 20 9.62 -2.51 19.60
C MET A 20 8.84 -1.77 20.68
N LEU A 21 7.98 -2.46 21.45
CA LEU A 21 7.28 -1.88 22.60
C LEU A 21 8.26 -1.31 23.60
N ASP A 22 9.38 -1.99 23.85
CA ASP A 22 10.46 -1.53 24.70
C ASP A 22 11.19 -0.29 24.15
N ARG A 23 11.00 0.01 22.86
CA ARG A 23 11.61 1.14 22.14
C ARG A 23 10.62 2.24 21.79
N GLY A 24 9.33 2.09 22.12
CA GLY A 24 8.28 3.03 21.79
C GLY A 24 7.87 3.03 20.31
N ASN A 25 8.23 1.98 19.55
CA ASN A 25 7.85 1.85 18.15
C ASN A 25 6.45 1.30 17.98
N ARG A 26 5.84 1.57 16.82
CA ARG A 26 4.47 1.22 16.48
C ARG A 26 4.43 0.14 15.39
N LEU A 27 3.26 -0.46 15.22
CA LEU A 27 2.93 -1.27 14.05
C LEU A 27 2.54 -0.39 12.87
N ALA A 28 2.76 -0.89 11.67
CA ALA A 28 2.35 -0.24 10.45
C ALA A 28 1.53 -1.18 9.58
N VAL A 29 0.50 -0.63 8.98
CA VAL A 29 -0.34 -1.32 7.99
C VAL A 29 -0.38 -0.48 6.72
N ILE A 30 -0.26 -1.13 5.58
CA ILE A 30 -0.52 -0.54 4.28
C ILE A 30 -1.83 -1.14 3.76
N ALA A 31 -2.84 -0.31 3.58
CA ALA A 31 -4.09 -0.68 2.93
C ALA A 31 -4.03 -0.29 1.46
N ILE A 32 -4.30 -1.23 0.57
CA ILE A 32 -4.21 -1.05 -0.87
C ILE A 32 -5.56 -1.39 -1.49
N HIS A 33 -6.04 -0.50 -2.34
CA HIS A 33 -7.19 -0.73 -3.20
C HIS A 33 -6.78 -0.55 -4.67
N ILE A 34 -7.18 -1.50 -5.51
CA ILE A 34 -7.00 -1.39 -6.95
C ILE A 34 -8.09 -0.49 -7.49
N ASP A 35 -7.70 0.66 -8.03
CA ASP A 35 -8.64 1.62 -8.58
C ASP A 35 -9.34 1.07 -9.84
N ALA A 36 -10.51 1.59 -10.14
CA ALA A 36 -11.18 1.30 -11.40
C ALA A 36 -10.31 1.74 -12.59
N LEU A 37 -10.48 1.06 -13.71
CA LEU A 37 -9.78 1.41 -14.95
C LEU A 37 -10.03 2.87 -15.32
N LYS A 38 -8.96 3.58 -15.69
CA LYS A 38 -9.05 4.97 -16.15
C LYS A 38 -9.72 5.08 -17.51
N GLU A 39 -9.57 4.06 -18.34
CA GLU A 39 -10.12 3.99 -19.68
C GLU A 39 -10.91 2.71 -19.84
N SER A 40 -12.07 2.79 -20.47
CA SER A 40 -12.76 1.60 -20.89
C SER A 40 -11.89 0.88 -21.91
N ILE A 41 -11.46 -0.33 -21.56
CA ILE A 41 -10.77 -1.19 -22.52
C ILE A 41 -11.79 -1.57 -23.59
N PRO A 42 -11.58 -1.15 -24.85
CA PRO A 42 -12.50 -1.54 -25.90
C PRO A 42 -12.53 -3.06 -26.04
N ASN A 43 -13.75 -3.60 -26.23
CA ASN A 43 -13.96 -5.03 -26.46
C ASN A 43 -13.63 -5.95 -25.30
N ASN A 44 -14.31 -5.81 -24.16
CA ASN A 44 -14.46 -6.85 -23.12
C ASN A 44 -13.45 -8.02 -23.22
N ASN A 45 -12.16 -7.67 -23.29
CA ASN A 45 -11.14 -8.72 -23.30
C ASN A 45 -10.88 -9.14 -21.88
N ASP A 46 -11.74 -10.03 -21.34
CA ASP A 46 -11.64 -10.55 -20.00
C ASP A 46 -10.28 -11.19 -19.72
N TYR A 47 -9.69 -11.81 -20.74
CA TYR A 47 -8.35 -12.37 -20.65
C TYR A 47 -7.30 -11.29 -20.38
N ARG A 48 -7.34 -10.19 -21.12
CA ARG A 48 -6.40 -9.09 -20.95
C ARG A 48 -6.56 -8.45 -19.56
N LEU A 49 -7.77 -8.21 -19.12
CA LEU A 49 -8.06 -7.69 -17.79
C LEU A 49 -7.54 -8.62 -16.69
N SER A 50 -7.75 -9.93 -16.85
CA SER A 50 -7.27 -10.92 -15.90
C SER A 50 -5.74 -10.93 -15.82
N MET A 51 -5.06 -10.82 -16.95
CA MET A 51 -3.59 -10.75 -16.99
C MET A 51 -3.06 -9.45 -16.35
N GLU A 52 -3.72 -8.33 -16.60
CA GLU A 52 -3.40 -7.05 -15.96
C GLU A 52 -3.57 -7.11 -14.44
N LYS A 53 -4.66 -7.71 -13.95
CA LYS A 53 -4.89 -7.91 -12.52
C LYS A 53 -3.83 -8.81 -11.88
N LEU A 54 -3.42 -9.87 -12.58
CA LEU A 54 -2.33 -10.73 -12.12
C LEU A 54 -1.00 -9.96 -12.01
N GLN A 55 -0.75 -9.06 -12.94
CA GLN A 55 0.44 -8.21 -12.90
C GLN A 55 0.40 -7.27 -11.70
N VAL A 56 -0.75 -6.67 -11.41
CA VAL A 56 -0.93 -5.83 -10.20
C VAL A 56 -0.67 -6.66 -8.94
N SER A 57 -1.27 -7.84 -8.85
CA SER A 57 -1.06 -8.75 -7.72
C SER A 57 0.42 -9.11 -7.55
N ARG A 58 1.11 -9.39 -8.62
CA ARG A 58 2.55 -9.68 -8.61
C ARG A 58 3.35 -8.50 -8.04
N GLU A 59 3.06 -7.29 -8.46
CA GLU A 59 3.75 -6.10 -7.97
C GLU A 59 3.48 -5.87 -6.48
N ILE A 60 2.26 -6.08 -6.03
CA ILE A 60 1.89 -5.96 -4.60
C ILE A 60 2.64 -7.01 -3.76
N HIS A 61 2.66 -8.27 -4.19
CA HIS A 61 3.37 -9.33 -3.48
C HIS A 61 4.89 -9.14 -3.50
N ARG A 62 5.44 -8.62 -4.58
CA ARG A 62 6.85 -8.25 -4.68
C ARG A 62 7.21 -7.17 -3.67
N PHE A 63 6.38 -6.14 -3.60
CA PHE A 63 6.57 -5.05 -2.64
C PHE A 63 6.41 -5.53 -1.19
N ALA A 64 5.44 -6.39 -0.91
CA ALA A 64 5.28 -7.01 0.41
C ALA A 64 6.51 -7.83 0.81
N HIS A 65 7.07 -8.59 -0.11
CA HIS A 65 8.31 -9.34 0.12
C HIS A 65 9.48 -8.41 0.42
N PHE A 66 9.61 -7.35 -0.33
CA PHE A 66 10.66 -6.34 -0.13
C PHE A 66 10.55 -5.66 1.24
N LEU A 67 9.33 -5.44 1.72
CA LEU A 67 9.04 -4.90 3.06
C LEU A 67 9.16 -5.92 4.19
N ASP A 68 9.37 -7.19 3.87
CA ASP A 68 9.21 -8.28 4.84
C ASP A 68 7.83 -8.25 5.54
N ALA A 69 6.80 -7.89 4.80
CA ALA A 69 5.44 -7.72 5.29
C ALA A 69 4.60 -8.98 5.15
N ALA A 70 3.68 -9.20 6.08
CA ALA A 70 2.59 -10.14 5.89
C ALA A 70 1.55 -9.52 4.95
N CYS A 71 1.23 -10.21 3.86
CA CYS A 71 0.27 -9.75 2.86
C CYS A 71 -1.03 -10.55 2.99
N ILE A 72 -2.14 -9.85 3.19
CA ILE A 72 -3.48 -10.45 3.25
C ILE A 72 -4.31 -9.83 2.14
N GLU A 73 -4.81 -10.69 1.25
CA GLU A 73 -5.71 -10.27 0.18
C GLU A 73 -7.13 -10.10 0.73
N GLN A 74 -7.75 -8.98 0.37
CA GLN A 74 -9.12 -8.66 0.72
C GLN A 74 -9.93 -8.56 -0.57
N PRO A 75 -10.58 -9.66 -1.00
CA PRO A 75 -11.35 -9.65 -2.23
C PRO A 75 -12.45 -8.56 -2.22
N PRO A 76 -12.82 -8.02 -3.38
CA PRO A 76 -12.33 -8.38 -4.71
C PRO A 76 -11.07 -7.63 -5.18
N SER A 77 -10.68 -6.53 -4.55
CA SER A 77 -9.67 -5.63 -5.11
C SER A 77 -8.81 -4.94 -4.05
N GLY A 78 -8.69 -5.52 -2.88
CA GLY A 78 -7.97 -4.96 -1.75
C GLY A 78 -6.87 -5.86 -1.21
N TYR A 79 -5.90 -5.23 -0.53
CA TYR A 79 -4.80 -5.89 0.16
C TYR A 79 -4.46 -5.16 1.45
N PHE A 80 -4.02 -5.90 2.44
CA PHE A 80 -3.39 -5.33 3.63
C PHE A 80 -1.98 -5.89 3.77
N LEU A 81 -1.02 -5.00 3.98
CA LEU A 81 0.35 -5.36 4.31
C LEU A 81 0.62 -4.98 5.76
N PHE A 82 1.07 -5.94 6.55
CA PHE A 82 1.38 -5.73 7.97
C PHE A 82 2.90 -5.72 8.13
N THR A 83 3.44 -4.65 8.64
CA THR A 83 4.87 -4.42 8.77
C THR A 83 5.17 -3.45 9.92
N THR A 84 6.27 -2.75 9.85
CA THR A 84 6.69 -1.76 10.85
C THR A 84 7.00 -0.42 10.18
N PRO A 85 6.92 0.70 10.93
CA PRO A 85 7.26 2.01 10.39
C PRO A 85 8.68 2.08 9.81
N ALA A 86 9.65 1.47 10.49
CA ALA A 86 11.04 1.49 10.05
C ALA A 86 11.23 0.83 8.68
N LEU A 87 10.54 -0.29 8.44
CA LEU A 87 10.61 -1.00 7.15
C LEU A 87 9.96 -0.18 6.03
N ILE A 88 8.85 0.51 6.32
CA ILE A 88 8.22 1.41 5.35
C ILE A 88 9.13 2.61 5.05
N GLU A 89 9.72 3.22 6.05
CA GLU A 89 10.65 4.34 5.87
C GLU A 89 11.84 3.95 4.98
N ASN A 90 12.43 2.78 5.23
CA ASN A 90 13.50 2.27 4.39
C ASN A 90 13.07 2.01 2.94
N ALA A 91 11.93 1.36 2.76
CA ALA A 91 11.42 0.99 1.44
C ALA A 91 10.99 2.19 0.61
N THR A 92 10.64 3.29 1.25
CA THR A 92 10.14 4.51 0.60
C THR A 92 11.17 5.64 0.63
N ASN A 93 12.40 5.37 1.05
CA ASN A 93 13.42 6.41 1.27
C ASN A 93 12.87 7.59 2.06
N HIS A 94 12.41 7.32 3.28
CA HIS A 94 11.77 8.31 4.16
C HIS A 94 10.56 9.01 3.50
N TYR A 95 9.69 8.21 2.84
CA TYR A 95 8.46 8.67 2.15
C TYR A 95 8.69 9.55 0.92
N HIS A 96 9.90 9.57 0.36
CA HIS A 96 10.21 10.33 -0.84
C HIS A 96 9.92 9.57 -2.14
N HIS A 97 9.82 8.23 -2.05
CA HIS A 97 9.63 7.39 -3.22
C HIS A 97 8.77 6.18 -2.88
N PHE A 98 7.67 6.01 -3.60
CA PHE A 98 6.80 4.86 -3.45
C PHE A 98 6.76 4.06 -4.75
N SER A 99 7.70 3.12 -4.87
CA SER A 99 7.92 2.36 -6.11
C SER A 99 6.70 1.55 -6.56
N LEU A 100 5.91 1.03 -5.61
CA LEU A 100 4.71 0.26 -5.95
C LEU A 100 3.70 1.09 -6.76
N LEU A 101 3.48 2.35 -6.40
CA LEU A 101 2.58 3.24 -7.14
C LEU A 101 3.03 3.42 -8.59
N SER A 102 4.29 3.78 -8.80
CA SER A 102 4.83 4.00 -10.14
C SER A 102 4.88 2.72 -10.95
N ASN A 103 5.33 1.61 -10.36
CA ASN A 103 5.41 0.34 -11.07
C ASN A 103 4.05 -0.13 -11.59
N VAL A 104 3.01 -0.04 -10.77
CA VAL A 104 1.66 -0.42 -11.20
C VAL A 104 1.11 0.52 -12.26
N ALA A 105 1.26 1.83 -12.07
CA ALA A 105 0.76 2.82 -13.02
C ALA A 105 1.45 2.76 -14.39
N GLU A 106 2.74 2.41 -14.42
CA GLU A 106 3.54 2.33 -15.65
C GLU A 106 3.39 1.01 -16.40
N THR A 107 3.16 -0.09 -15.67
CA THR A 107 3.16 -1.44 -16.26
C THR A 107 1.78 -2.04 -16.45
N THR A 108 0.74 -1.43 -15.92
CA THR A 108 -0.63 -1.93 -16.01
C THR A 108 -1.62 -0.83 -16.37
N ALA A 109 -2.85 -1.22 -16.73
CA ALA A 109 -3.96 -0.30 -16.93
C ALA A 109 -4.61 0.17 -15.63
N PHE A 110 -4.14 -0.31 -14.48
CA PHE A 110 -4.67 0.03 -13.17
C PHE A 110 -3.78 1.04 -12.44
N THR A 111 -4.36 1.69 -11.45
CA THR A 111 -3.66 2.45 -10.43
C THR A 111 -4.06 1.97 -9.04
N LEU A 112 -3.38 2.42 -8.03
CA LEU A 112 -3.64 2.04 -6.64
C LEU A 112 -4.00 3.25 -5.79
N SER A 113 -4.95 3.05 -4.90
CA SER A 113 -5.19 3.93 -3.76
C SER A 113 -4.60 3.29 -2.51
N ILE A 114 -3.70 3.98 -1.85
CA ILE A 114 -2.92 3.44 -0.75
C ILE A 114 -3.07 4.33 0.48
N GLY A 115 -3.28 3.68 1.62
CA GLY A 115 -3.21 4.31 2.93
C GLY A 115 -2.16 3.63 3.79
N ILE A 116 -1.36 4.40 4.49
CA ILE A 116 -0.39 3.92 5.47
C ILE A 116 -0.86 4.38 6.83
N GLY A 117 -1.05 3.45 7.74
CA GLY A 117 -1.48 3.71 9.10
C GLY A 117 -0.51 3.16 10.12
N TYR A 118 -0.29 3.91 11.17
CA TYR A 118 0.48 3.52 12.33
C TYR A 118 -0.41 3.38 13.55
N GLY A 119 -0.05 2.50 14.45
CA GLY A 119 -0.77 2.31 15.69
C GLY A 119 -0.01 1.46 16.68
N GLU A 120 -0.46 1.46 17.92
CA GLU A 120 0.08 0.60 18.97
C GLU A 120 -0.41 -0.84 18.81
N THR A 121 -1.54 -1.01 18.12
CA THR A 121 -2.11 -2.32 17.80
C THR A 121 -2.31 -2.45 16.29
N ALA A 122 -2.38 -3.69 15.83
CA ALA A 122 -2.67 -3.97 14.43
C ALA A 122 -4.04 -3.42 13.99
N ALA A 123 -5.04 -3.48 14.88
CA ALA A 123 -6.37 -2.95 14.61
C ALA A 123 -6.35 -1.42 14.44
N GLU A 124 -5.63 -0.71 15.29
CA GLU A 124 -5.47 0.75 15.19
C GLU A 124 -4.73 1.14 13.91
N ALA A 125 -3.61 0.48 13.62
CA ALA A 125 -2.84 0.71 12.41
C ALA A 125 -3.67 0.44 11.14
N LYS A 126 -4.44 -0.66 11.13
CA LYS A 126 -5.35 -1.00 10.03
C LYS A 126 -6.43 0.05 9.83
N TYR A 127 -7.07 0.50 10.90
CA TYR A 127 -8.07 1.56 10.85
C TYR A 127 -7.50 2.84 10.23
N ASN A 128 -6.34 3.27 10.70
CA ASN A 128 -5.67 4.46 10.17
C ASN A 128 -5.26 4.29 8.71
N ALA A 129 -4.79 3.10 8.32
CA ALA A 129 -4.47 2.80 6.92
C ALA A 129 -5.71 2.87 6.01
N LEU A 130 -6.84 2.33 6.46
CA LEU A 130 -8.11 2.40 5.71
C LEU A 130 -8.56 3.85 5.50
N GLN A 131 -8.42 4.70 6.51
CA GLN A 131 -8.73 6.13 6.38
C GLN A 131 -7.89 6.79 5.29
N GLY A 132 -6.59 6.50 5.25
CA GLY A 132 -5.69 7.00 4.22
C GLY A 132 -6.03 6.49 2.84
N MET A 133 -6.35 5.21 2.72
CA MET A 133 -6.76 4.59 1.46
C MET A 133 -8.05 5.19 0.92
N GLU A 134 -9.05 5.38 1.77
CA GLU A 134 -10.32 6.03 1.38
C GLU A 134 -10.10 7.47 0.94
N HIS A 135 -9.24 8.20 1.64
CA HIS A 135 -8.89 9.55 1.26
C HIS A 135 -8.17 9.59 -0.10
N SER A 136 -7.25 8.67 -0.34
CA SER A 136 -6.58 8.52 -1.63
C SER A 136 -7.59 8.25 -2.75
N SER A 137 -8.50 7.32 -2.55
CA SER A 137 -9.54 6.97 -3.52
C SER A 137 -10.47 8.15 -3.82
N ALA A 138 -10.93 8.84 -2.78
CA ALA A 138 -11.80 10.02 -2.92
C ALA A 138 -11.11 11.19 -3.63
N SER A 139 -9.79 11.25 -3.58
CA SER A 139 -8.97 12.30 -4.22
C SER A 139 -8.58 11.95 -5.67
N GLY A 140 -9.12 10.87 -6.22
CA GLY A 140 -8.87 10.45 -7.60
C GLY A 140 -7.97 9.22 -7.76
N GLY A 141 -7.54 8.60 -6.69
CA GLY A 141 -6.67 7.43 -6.73
C GLY A 141 -5.23 7.73 -7.15
N ASN A 142 -4.48 6.66 -7.44
CA ASN A 142 -3.07 6.72 -7.86
C ASN A 142 -2.21 7.57 -6.91
N ARG A 143 -2.36 7.38 -5.63
CA ARG A 143 -1.64 8.11 -4.59
C ARG A 143 -1.66 7.35 -3.27
N ALA A 144 -0.81 7.78 -2.34
CA ALA A 144 -0.77 7.26 -1.01
C ALA A 144 -0.86 8.38 0.04
N TYR A 145 -1.48 8.06 1.17
CA TYR A 145 -1.56 8.94 2.32
C TYR A 145 -1.11 8.22 3.58
N ILE A 146 -0.44 8.95 4.45
CA ILE A 146 -0.09 8.47 5.79
C ILE A 146 -1.05 9.11 6.79
N ILE A 147 -1.70 8.27 7.61
CA ILE A 147 -2.52 8.71 8.72
C ILE A 147 -2.04 8.03 10.00
N GLY A 148 -1.65 8.81 10.98
CA GLY A 148 -1.33 8.36 12.33
C GLY A 148 -2.05 9.20 13.35
N LYS A 149 -1.83 8.93 14.66
CA LYS A 149 -2.50 9.68 15.74
C LYS A 149 -2.31 11.20 15.64
N GLU A 150 -1.17 11.64 15.13
CA GLU A 150 -0.76 13.03 15.09
C GLU A 150 -0.25 13.48 13.73
N LEU A 151 -0.26 12.58 12.76
CA LEU A 151 0.33 12.83 11.45
C LEU A 151 -0.63 12.48 10.34
N PHE A 152 -0.89 13.45 9.50
CA PHE A 152 -1.52 13.25 8.21
C PHE A 152 -0.64 13.90 7.15
N SER A 153 -0.14 13.11 6.22
CA SER A 153 0.67 13.64 5.14
C SER A 153 0.53 12.79 3.87
N ARG A 154 0.60 13.47 2.75
CA ARG A 154 0.60 12.82 1.45
C ARG A 154 1.98 12.23 1.17
N VAL A 155 2.03 10.96 0.82
CA VAL A 155 3.28 10.35 0.36
C VAL A 155 3.55 10.82 -1.06
N PRO A 156 4.74 11.38 -1.34
CA PRO A 156 5.07 11.82 -2.69
C PRO A 156 5.06 10.65 -3.68
N MET A 157 4.52 10.89 -4.87
CA MET A 157 4.64 9.96 -5.97
C MET A 157 6.05 10.01 -6.55
N SER A 158 6.53 8.89 -7.10
CA SER A 158 7.78 8.87 -7.84
C SER A 158 7.76 9.89 -8.97
N LYS A 159 8.89 10.56 -9.20
CA LYS A 159 9.02 11.62 -10.22
C LYS A 159 8.70 11.20 -11.65
N ASN A 160 8.55 9.91 -11.91
CA ASN A 160 8.25 9.39 -13.26
C ASN A 160 6.74 9.33 -13.57
N GLY A 161 5.88 9.66 -12.62
CA GLY A 161 4.45 9.77 -12.83
C GLY A 161 3.98 11.20 -12.62
N GLN A 162 4.11 12.01 -13.65
CA GLN A 162 3.53 13.34 -13.77
C GLN A 162 3.64 14.25 -12.55
N ALA A 163 4.72 14.97 -12.49
CA ALA A 163 4.70 16.31 -11.99
C ALA A 163 3.74 17.14 -12.88
N SER A 164 2.48 17.15 -12.58
CA SER A 164 1.58 18.11 -13.15
C SER A 164 0.62 18.58 -12.11
N GLN A 165 0.84 19.85 -11.81
CA GLN A 165 -0.07 20.76 -11.15
C GLN A 165 -0.11 20.69 -9.64
N GLU A 166 0.96 21.14 -9.04
CA GLU A 166 0.80 22.16 -8.05
C GLU A 166 1.24 23.49 -8.64
N LYS A 167 0.31 24.09 -9.32
CA LYS A 167 0.21 25.54 -9.41
C LYS A 167 -1.03 25.91 -8.65
N LYS A 168 -0.90 26.51 -7.65
CA LYS A 168 -0.94 27.41 -6.96
C LYS A 168 -1.75 28.21 -6.68
N GLU A 169 -1.81 28.74 -6.03
CA GLU A 169 -1.74 30.11 -5.58
C GLU A 169 -1.68 30.17 -4.13
#